data_3238c8c152224bb9bf7acf4ec9e6a53d
#
_entry.id   3238c8c152224bb9bf7acf4ec9e6a53d
#
_cell.length_a   1.000
_cell.length_b   1.000
_cell.length_c   1.000
_cell.angle_alpha   90.00
_cell.angle_beta   90.00
_cell.angle_gamma   90.00
#
_symmetry.space_group_name_H-M   'P 1'
#
loop_
_entity.id
_entity.type
_entity.pdbx_description
1 polymer ?
#
loop_
_entity_poly.entity_id
_entity_poly.type
_entity_poly.pdbx_seq_one_letter_code
_entity_poly.pdbx_strand_id
1 'polypeptide(L)'
;MNWKLRKMENDDVDAVVGIEQICFSDPWSKKMVSDLLESSWDEVWILEENEKGTVGYINFRFLAGEGELMRIAVLPGMRGQGLSRKLMDQMMESASKYAVADITLEVRAGNEPAIGLYQSYGFVGEAVRKGYYHNPTEDALIMWVHGLPSIPS
;
A
#
# COMPACT_ATOMS: atom_id res chain seq x y z
N MET A 1 15.68 -4.19 16.49
CA MET A 1 15.95 -3.96 15.06
C MET A 1 15.70 -2.51 14.71
N ASN A 2 16.54 -1.96 13.87
CA ASN A 2 16.40 -0.59 13.42
C ASN A 2 15.66 -0.55 12.09
N TRP A 3 14.50 0.05 12.13
CA TRP A 3 13.64 0.24 10.96
C TRP A 3 13.68 1.70 10.56
N LYS A 4 13.66 1.94 9.25
CA LYS A 4 13.57 3.29 8.70
C LYS A 4 12.48 3.34 7.65
N LEU A 5 11.60 4.31 7.76
CA LEU A 5 10.53 4.56 6.80
C LEU A 5 10.84 5.88 6.10
N ARG A 6 10.93 5.86 4.78
CA ARG A 6 11.27 7.05 3.99
C ARG A 6 10.63 6.99 2.61
N LYS A 7 10.55 8.13 1.95
CA LYS A 7 10.04 8.18 0.58
C LYS A 7 10.98 7.49 -0.39
N MET A 8 10.39 6.85 -1.41
CA MET A 8 11.13 6.18 -2.48
C MET A 8 11.93 7.19 -3.31
N GLU A 9 13.14 6.79 -3.68
CA GLU A 9 14.01 7.52 -4.59
C GLU A 9 14.32 6.65 -5.81
N ASN A 10 14.99 7.23 -6.83
CA ASN A 10 15.35 6.49 -8.04
C ASN A 10 16.12 5.20 -7.76
N ASP A 11 17.02 5.25 -6.78
CA ASP A 11 17.85 4.09 -6.44
C ASP A 11 17.06 2.94 -5.82
N ASP A 12 15.81 3.17 -5.43
CA ASP A 12 14.97 2.14 -4.82
C ASP A 12 14.15 1.34 -5.82
N VAL A 13 14.09 1.76 -7.07
CA VAL A 13 13.20 1.16 -8.07
C VAL A 13 13.45 -0.34 -8.21
N ASP A 14 14.70 -0.75 -8.32
CA ASP A 14 15.04 -2.17 -8.49
C ASP A 14 14.63 -3.01 -7.27
N ALA A 15 14.78 -2.47 -6.06
CA ALA A 15 14.36 -3.16 -4.85
C ALA A 15 12.84 -3.34 -4.81
N VAL A 16 12.09 -2.32 -5.20
CA VAL A 16 10.61 -2.40 -5.26
C VAL A 16 10.17 -3.40 -6.31
N VAL A 17 10.82 -3.41 -7.49
CA VAL A 17 10.53 -4.40 -8.54
C VAL A 17 10.79 -5.82 -8.00
N GLY A 18 11.86 -6.02 -7.25
CA GLY A 18 12.16 -7.31 -6.64
C GLY A 18 11.07 -7.77 -5.67
N ILE A 19 10.57 -6.85 -4.83
CA ILE A 19 9.47 -7.14 -3.90
C ILE A 19 8.18 -7.47 -4.68
N GLU A 20 7.89 -6.74 -5.76
CA GLU A 20 6.74 -7.01 -6.61
C GLU A 20 6.77 -8.43 -7.17
N GLN A 21 7.91 -8.86 -7.66
CA GLN A 21 8.07 -10.20 -8.25
C GLN A 21 7.90 -11.30 -7.20
N ILE A 22 8.31 -11.06 -5.96
CA ILE A 22 8.18 -12.04 -4.89
C ILE A 22 6.74 -12.08 -4.34
N CYS A 23 6.11 -10.93 -4.20
CA CYS A 23 4.84 -10.82 -3.46
C CYS A 23 3.59 -10.93 -4.31
N PHE A 24 3.66 -10.68 -5.61
CA PHE A 24 2.47 -10.59 -6.46
C PHE A 24 2.57 -11.49 -7.69
N SER A 25 1.43 -12.09 -8.06
CA SER A 25 1.32 -12.92 -9.28
C SER A 25 1.30 -12.07 -10.54
N ASP A 26 0.85 -10.82 -10.44
CA ASP A 26 0.85 -9.84 -11.53
C ASP A 26 1.72 -8.64 -11.12
N PRO A 27 3.04 -8.81 -11.10
CA PRO A 27 3.94 -7.76 -10.59
C PRO A 27 3.98 -6.57 -11.53
N TRP A 28 4.14 -5.38 -10.94
CA TRP A 28 4.37 -4.16 -11.71
C TRP A 28 5.74 -4.22 -12.37
N SER A 29 5.81 -3.71 -13.60
CA SER A 29 7.07 -3.61 -14.35
C SER A 29 7.95 -2.49 -13.77
N LYS A 30 9.24 -2.53 -14.14
CA LYS A 30 10.18 -1.46 -13.78
C LYS A 30 9.69 -0.10 -14.25
N LYS A 31 9.12 -0.02 -15.46
CA LYS A 31 8.57 1.23 -15.98
C LYS A 31 7.42 1.74 -15.11
N MET A 32 6.51 0.87 -14.71
CA MET A 32 5.38 1.26 -13.85
C MET A 32 5.87 1.80 -12.51
N VAL A 33 6.85 1.14 -11.91
CA VAL A 33 7.42 1.60 -10.63
C VAL A 33 8.14 2.92 -10.80
N SER A 34 8.96 3.07 -11.85
CA SER A 34 9.67 4.32 -12.14
C SER A 34 8.70 5.48 -12.38
N ASP A 35 7.58 5.23 -13.07
CA ASP A 35 6.59 6.25 -13.36
C ASP A 35 5.94 6.82 -12.09
N LEU A 36 5.92 6.08 -10.99
CA LEU A 36 5.39 6.58 -9.71
C LEU A 36 6.20 7.77 -9.20
N LEU A 37 7.50 7.84 -9.49
CA LEU A 37 8.36 8.95 -9.08
C LEU A 37 8.02 10.25 -9.81
N GLU A 38 7.45 10.13 -11.02
CA GLU A 38 7.06 11.28 -11.84
C GLU A 38 5.64 11.76 -11.53
N SER A 39 4.86 10.96 -10.81
CA SER A 39 3.45 11.26 -10.54
C SER A 39 3.29 12.25 -9.39
N SER A 40 2.50 13.30 -9.62
CA SER A 40 2.14 14.28 -8.59
C SER A 40 1.13 13.74 -7.57
N TRP A 41 0.46 12.62 -7.91
CA TRP A 41 -0.63 12.05 -7.12
C TRP A 41 -0.19 10.93 -6.21
N ASP A 42 0.94 10.29 -6.53
CA ASP A 42 1.41 9.08 -5.84
C ASP A 42 2.45 9.40 -4.78
N GLU A 43 2.29 8.75 -3.61
CA GLU A 43 3.37 8.65 -2.63
C GLU A 43 3.79 7.19 -2.55
N VAL A 44 5.09 6.98 -2.47
CA VAL A 44 5.66 5.65 -2.25
C VAL A 44 6.62 5.74 -1.08
N TRP A 45 6.38 4.93 -0.07
CA TRP A 45 7.22 4.88 1.13
C TRP A 45 7.90 3.53 1.21
N ILE A 46 9.19 3.57 1.50
CA ILE A 46 10.07 2.41 1.60
C ILE A 46 10.31 2.10 3.06
N LEU A 47 10.18 0.84 3.43
CA LEU A 47 10.55 0.36 4.75
C LEU A 47 11.86 -0.40 4.65
N GLU A 48 12.88 0.11 5.33
CA GLU A 48 14.21 -0.49 5.37
C GLU A 48 14.51 -1.08 6.74
N GLU A 49 15.24 -2.18 6.74
CA GLU A 49 15.86 -2.71 7.93
C GLU A 49 17.38 -2.59 7.73
N ASN A 50 18.13 -2.19 8.78
CA ASN A 50 19.54 -1.82 8.68
C ASN A 50 20.43 -2.86 8.00
N GLU A 51 20.19 -4.15 8.27
CA GLU A 51 21.04 -5.21 7.77
C GLU A 51 20.51 -5.83 6.48
N LYS A 52 19.19 -5.78 6.27
CA LYS A 52 18.51 -6.49 5.17
C LYS A 52 18.13 -5.59 4.00
N GLY A 53 18.24 -4.28 4.17
CA GLY A 53 17.83 -3.31 3.16
C GLY A 53 16.32 -3.16 3.08
N THR A 54 15.79 -2.96 1.88
CA THR A 54 14.37 -2.74 1.66
C THR A 54 13.59 -4.03 1.86
N VAL A 55 12.64 -4.01 2.80
CA VAL A 55 11.84 -5.19 3.17
C VAL A 55 10.36 -5.02 2.90
N GLY A 56 9.92 -3.82 2.58
CA GLY A 56 8.53 -3.55 2.26
C GLY A 56 8.35 -2.17 1.68
N TYR A 57 7.17 -1.94 1.13
CA TYR A 57 6.82 -0.61 0.63
C TYR A 57 5.30 -0.46 0.57
N ILE A 58 4.85 0.81 0.45
CA ILE A 58 3.46 1.16 0.25
C ILE A 58 3.37 2.25 -0.82
N ASN A 59 2.41 2.11 -1.71
CA ASN A 59 2.04 3.15 -2.67
C ASN A 59 0.58 3.51 -2.46
N PHE A 60 0.31 4.79 -2.24
CA PHE A 60 -1.03 5.33 -2.19
C PHE A 60 -1.10 6.61 -3.02
N ARG A 61 -2.30 6.95 -3.43
CA ARG A 61 -2.56 8.06 -4.34
C ARG A 61 -3.64 8.96 -3.75
N PHE A 62 -3.38 10.26 -3.67
CA PHE A 62 -4.33 11.22 -3.12
C PHE A 62 -4.70 12.25 -4.17
N LEU A 63 -6.00 12.49 -4.33
CA LEU A 63 -6.53 13.48 -5.27
C LEU A 63 -7.83 14.07 -4.71
N ALA A 64 -7.87 15.39 -4.54
CA ALA A 64 -9.08 16.14 -4.20
C ALA A 64 -9.80 15.61 -2.94
N GLY A 65 -9.05 15.31 -1.89
CA GLY A 65 -9.62 14.84 -0.62
C GLY A 65 -9.95 13.36 -0.57
N GLU A 66 -9.68 12.63 -1.65
CA GLU A 66 -9.92 11.18 -1.74
C GLU A 66 -8.62 10.45 -2.02
N GLY A 67 -8.45 9.29 -1.41
CA GLY A 67 -7.26 8.48 -1.59
C GLY A 67 -7.56 7.07 -2.07
N GLU A 68 -6.53 6.45 -2.60
CA GLU A 68 -6.56 5.04 -2.99
C GLU A 68 -5.27 4.37 -2.57
N LEU A 69 -5.38 3.28 -1.80
CA LEU A 69 -4.22 2.42 -1.53
C LEU A 69 -4.00 1.55 -2.75
N MET A 70 -2.87 1.78 -3.44
CA MET A 70 -2.57 1.05 -4.68
C MET A 70 -1.87 -0.27 -4.42
N ARG A 71 -0.85 -0.25 -3.58
CA ARG A 71 -0.04 -1.44 -3.23
C ARG A 71 0.50 -1.34 -1.83
N ILE A 72 0.55 -2.46 -1.13
CA ILE A 72 1.30 -2.61 0.12
C ILE A 72 1.93 -4.00 0.11
N ALA A 73 3.20 -4.10 0.42
CA ALA A 73 3.92 -5.36 0.41
C ALA A 73 5.00 -5.40 1.48
N VAL A 74 5.14 -6.56 2.11
CA VAL A 74 6.23 -6.89 3.02
C VAL A 74 6.76 -8.24 2.59
N LEU A 75 8.09 -8.37 2.49
CA LEU A 75 8.72 -9.64 2.12
C LEU A 75 8.25 -10.77 3.04
N PRO A 76 8.01 -11.98 2.48
CA PRO A 76 7.47 -13.10 3.27
C PRO A 76 8.27 -13.42 4.53
N GLY A 77 9.59 -13.36 4.46
CA GLY A 77 10.46 -13.65 5.62
C GLY A 77 10.39 -12.60 6.72
N MET A 78 9.77 -11.44 6.45
CA MET A 78 9.67 -10.33 7.38
C MET A 78 8.25 -10.13 7.91
N ARG A 79 7.32 -10.99 7.56
CA ARG A 79 5.92 -10.91 8.01
C ARG A 79 5.79 -11.34 9.46
N GLY A 80 4.68 -10.97 10.10
CA GLY A 80 4.42 -11.30 11.49
C GLY A 80 5.12 -10.41 12.52
N GLN A 81 5.71 -9.29 12.08
CA GLN A 81 6.44 -8.36 12.95
C GLN A 81 5.77 -6.98 13.03
N GLY A 82 4.56 -6.85 12.54
CA GLY A 82 3.84 -5.58 12.56
C GLY A 82 4.31 -4.56 11.52
N LEU A 83 5.04 -4.99 10.50
CA LEU A 83 5.61 -4.06 9.51
C LEU A 83 4.56 -3.47 8.58
N SER A 84 3.54 -4.23 8.22
CA SER A 84 2.42 -3.71 7.44
C SER A 84 1.72 -2.57 8.15
N ARG A 85 1.64 -2.62 9.48
CA ARG A 85 1.06 -1.54 10.28
C ARG A 85 1.90 -0.27 10.22
N LYS A 86 3.22 -0.39 10.18
CA LYS A 86 4.09 0.79 10.02
C LYS A 86 3.80 1.49 8.68
N LEU A 87 3.59 0.71 7.63
CA LEU A 87 3.26 1.25 6.31
C LEU A 87 1.84 1.86 6.29
N MET A 88 0.87 1.18 6.86
CA MET A 88 -0.50 1.71 6.96
C MET A 88 -0.55 2.99 7.80
N ASP A 89 0.17 3.03 8.91
CA ASP A 89 0.24 4.20 9.77
C ASP A 89 0.79 5.41 9.00
N GLN A 90 1.77 5.19 8.14
CA GLN A 90 2.31 6.25 7.29
C GLN A 90 1.26 6.79 6.32
N MET A 91 0.48 5.91 5.69
CA MET A 91 -0.60 6.36 4.81
C MET A 91 -1.63 7.20 5.56
N MET A 92 -2.01 6.76 6.76
CA MET A 92 -2.98 7.49 7.59
C MET A 92 -2.44 8.85 8.04
N GLU A 93 -1.15 8.92 8.38
CA GLU A 93 -0.50 10.19 8.72
C GLU A 93 -0.49 11.14 7.53
N SER A 94 -0.12 10.64 6.34
CA SER A 94 -0.13 11.45 5.12
C SER A 94 -1.55 11.90 4.77
N ALA A 95 -2.55 11.04 4.93
CA ALA A 95 -3.95 11.38 4.69
C ALA A 95 -4.41 12.52 5.60
N SER A 96 -4.06 12.46 6.88
CA SER A 96 -4.39 13.52 7.83
C SER A 96 -3.73 14.84 7.45
N LYS A 97 -2.46 14.79 7.05
CA LYS A 97 -1.69 15.97 6.65
C LYS A 97 -2.28 16.67 5.43
N TYR A 98 -2.78 15.91 4.46
CA TYR A 98 -3.29 16.44 3.21
C TYR A 98 -4.83 16.54 3.19
N ALA A 99 -5.46 16.40 4.34
CA ALA A 99 -6.92 16.50 4.49
C ALA A 99 -7.68 15.52 3.58
N VAL A 100 -7.18 14.30 3.47
CA VAL A 100 -7.85 13.21 2.76
C VAL A 100 -8.85 12.56 3.71
N ALA A 101 -10.13 12.62 3.35
CA ALA A 101 -11.20 12.15 4.24
C ALA A 101 -11.59 10.68 3.96
N ASP A 102 -11.45 10.24 2.73
CA ASP A 102 -11.92 8.94 2.30
C ASP A 102 -10.83 8.21 1.52
N ILE A 103 -10.62 6.93 1.82
CA ILE A 103 -9.64 6.10 1.12
C ILE A 103 -10.29 4.80 0.71
N THR A 104 -10.06 4.39 -0.54
CA THR A 104 -10.53 3.11 -1.07
C THR A 104 -9.35 2.18 -1.37
N LEU A 105 -9.64 0.90 -1.44
CA LEU A 105 -8.69 -0.13 -1.89
C LEU A 105 -9.42 -1.29 -2.54
N GLU A 106 -8.69 -2.07 -3.31
CA GLU A 106 -9.15 -3.33 -3.86
C GLU A 106 -8.27 -4.44 -3.32
N VAL A 107 -8.88 -5.55 -2.89
CA VAL A 107 -8.17 -6.69 -2.33
C VAL A 107 -8.80 -7.98 -2.82
N ARG A 108 -7.98 -9.02 -3.04
CA ARG A 108 -8.50 -10.34 -3.40
C ARG A 108 -9.46 -10.81 -2.30
N ALA A 109 -10.64 -11.29 -2.71
CA ALA A 109 -11.71 -11.66 -1.78
C ALA A 109 -11.27 -12.75 -0.78
N GLY A 110 -10.32 -13.59 -1.17
CA GLY A 110 -9.81 -14.65 -0.29
C GLY A 110 -8.62 -14.26 0.57
N ASN A 111 -8.13 -13.03 0.45
CA ASN A 111 -6.96 -12.59 1.22
C ASN A 111 -7.38 -12.13 2.62
N GLU A 112 -7.70 -13.08 3.48
CA GLU A 112 -8.19 -12.80 4.83
C GLU A 112 -7.22 -12.00 5.71
N PRO A 113 -5.90 -12.28 5.70
CA PRO A 113 -4.97 -11.48 6.50
C PRO A 113 -4.97 -10.01 6.10
N ALA A 114 -4.99 -9.70 4.81
CA ALA A 114 -5.02 -8.32 4.33
C ALA A 114 -6.35 -7.65 4.68
N ILE A 115 -7.47 -8.33 4.45
CA ILE A 115 -8.78 -7.79 4.80
C ILE A 115 -8.85 -7.46 6.29
N GLY A 116 -8.37 -8.37 7.15
CA GLY A 116 -8.32 -8.14 8.59
C GLY A 116 -7.47 -6.93 8.97
N LEU A 117 -6.32 -6.76 8.31
CA LEU A 117 -5.48 -5.58 8.50
C LEU A 117 -6.25 -4.31 8.16
N TYR A 118 -6.89 -4.26 6.99
CA TYR A 118 -7.64 -3.08 6.56
C TYR A 118 -8.83 -2.79 7.46
N GLN A 119 -9.55 -3.82 7.90
CA GLN A 119 -10.66 -3.66 8.84
C GLN A 119 -10.18 -3.03 10.15
N SER A 120 -8.98 -3.36 10.61
CA SER A 120 -8.42 -2.77 11.83
C SER A 120 -8.14 -1.28 11.71
N TYR A 121 -8.11 -0.75 10.48
CA TYR A 121 -7.99 0.69 10.19
C TYR A 121 -9.34 1.34 9.85
N GLY A 122 -10.43 0.61 9.99
CA GLY A 122 -11.77 1.14 9.77
C GLY A 122 -12.31 0.93 8.35
N PHE A 123 -11.58 0.24 7.48
CA PHE A 123 -12.09 -0.07 6.14
C PHE A 123 -13.21 -1.09 6.22
N VAL A 124 -14.23 -0.89 5.39
CA VAL A 124 -15.41 -1.75 5.30
C VAL A 124 -15.64 -2.13 3.85
N GLY A 125 -16.01 -3.38 3.59
CA GLY A 125 -16.34 -3.83 2.24
C GLY A 125 -17.64 -3.20 1.76
N GLU A 126 -17.61 -2.58 0.57
CA GLU A 126 -18.78 -1.89 0.01
C GLU A 126 -19.21 -2.42 -1.34
N ALA A 127 -18.33 -3.13 -2.07
CA ALA A 127 -18.65 -3.68 -3.38
C ALA A 127 -17.74 -4.86 -3.71
N VAL A 128 -18.14 -5.62 -4.73
CA VAL A 128 -17.35 -6.75 -5.24
C VAL A 128 -17.25 -6.59 -6.76
N ARG A 129 -16.03 -6.74 -7.29
CA ARG A 129 -15.80 -6.84 -8.74
C ARG A 129 -15.55 -8.29 -9.09
N LYS A 130 -16.45 -8.90 -9.83
CA LYS A 130 -16.36 -10.30 -10.22
C LYS A 130 -15.21 -10.52 -11.20
N GLY A 131 -14.37 -11.53 -10.92
CA GLY A 131 -13.30 -11.96 -11.83
C GLY A 131 -12.26 -10.88 -12.12
N TYR A 132 -12.07 -9.93 -11.24
CA TYR A 132 -11.19 -8.78 -11.46
C TYR A 132 -9.71 -9.16 -11.53
N TYR A 133 -9.28 -10.07 -10.65
CA TYR A 133 -7.89 -10.54 -10.62
C TYR A 133 -7.68 -11.75 -11.51
N HIS A 134 -6.44 -11.91 -11.96
CA HIS A 134 -5.98 -13.05 -12.75
C HIS A 134 -4.83 -13.76 -12.01
N ASN A 135 -4.53 -14.99 -12.41
CA ASN A 135 -3.39 -15.79 -11.93
C ASN A 135 -3.35 -15.98 -10.41
N PRO A 136 -4.39 -16.51 -9.73
CA PRO A 136 -5.64 -17.09 -10.28
C PRO A 136 -6.74 -16.06 -10.44
N THR A 137 -7.78 -16.41 -11.19
CA THR A 137 -8.99 -15.60 -11.29
C THR A 137 -9.68 -15.54 -9.92
N GLU A 138 -9.96 -14.35 -9.47
CA GLU A 138 -10.57 -14.13 -8.17
C GLU A 138 -11.32 -12.80 -8.16
N ASP A 139 -12.39 -12.73 -7.36
CA ASP A 139 -13.12 -11.49 -7.19
C ASP A 139 -12.30 -10.49 -6.37
N ALA A 140 -12.52 -9.21 -6.60
CA ALA A 140 -11.99 -8.14 -5.78
C ALA A 140 -13.06 -7.65 -4.81
N LEU A 141 -12.69 -7.53 -3.54
CA LEU A 141 -13.47 -6.81 -2.56
C LEU A 141 -13.01 -5.35 -2.60
N ILE A 142 -13.96 -4.43 -2.77
CA ILE A 142 -13.67 -2.99 -2.73
C ILE A 142 -14.02 -2.50 -1.34
N MET A 143 -13.04 -1.94 -0.65
CA MET A 143 -13.20 -1.45 0.71
C MET A 143 -13.00 0.05 0.77
N TRP A 144 -13.67 0.68 1.72
CA TRP A 144 -13.59 2.11 1.97
C TRP A 144 -13.46 2.40 3.46
N VAL A 145 -12.71 3.43 3.79
CA VAL A 145 -12.82 4.14 5.05
C VAL A 145 -13.24 5.56 4.73
N HIS A 146 -14.21 6.07 5.49
CA HIS A 146 -14.78 7.40 5.27
C HIS A 146 -14.61 8.30 6.49
N GLY A 147 -14.59 9.60 6.25
CA GLY A 147 -14.63 10.57 7.32
C GLY A 147 -13.40 10.63 8.19
N LEU A 148 -12.21 10.38 7.62
CA LEU A 148 -10.96 10.48 8.37
C LEU A 148 -10.74 11.89 8.88
N PRO A 149 -10.24 12.04 10.12
CA PRO A 149 -9.93 13.37 10.65
C PRO A 149 -8.69 13.96 9.97
N SER A 150 -8.68 15.29 9.83
CA SER A 150 -7.49 16.01 9.38
C SER A 150 -6.81 16.70 10.55
N ILE A 151 -5.49 16.88 10.43
CA ILE A 151 -4.73 17.65 11.42
C ILE A 151 -5.09 19.13 11.24
N PRO A 152 -5.48 19.85 12.31
CA PRO A 152 -5.69 21.29 12.22
C PRO A 152 -4.39 21.98 11.82
N SER A 153 -4.48 22.89 10.86
CA SER A 153 -3.33 23.67 10.40
C SER A 153 -3.00 24.79 11.38
#